data_baff39e8791951377bc0b807ab76d715
#
_entry.id   baff39e8791951377bc0b807ab76d715
#
_cell.length_a   1.000
_cell.length_b   1.000
_cell.length_c   1.000
_cell.angle_alpha   90.00
_cell.angle_beta   90.00
_cell.angle_gamma   90.00
#
_symmetry.space_group_name_H-M   'P 1'
#
loop_
_entity.id
_entity.type
_entity.pdbx_description
1 polymer ?
#
loop_
_entity_poly.entity_id
_entity_poly.type
_entity_poly.pdbx_seq_one_letter_code
_entity_poly.pdbx_strand_id
1 'polypeptide(L)'
;MHAMTPGKMRGLDTLATNDGVFTILAIDHRDSLKAVLPDGATDADIAKFKDELIRGVGEQASGVMLEPEFSLPHVIESGALSGTSGFMAALEAQGYMQDPWEGPTTMLEGWSALDAKKFGASAAKLLLPYAPERLDHAEQQRKVVSDTAGICADLDLAFLVEPVAFGMNDADRPAVVLDTVRQLTDLPIDVLKIEFPGDPSDPSGWADACAAVDDACRQPWVLLSSGVTFEQYRAQLKVAFDNGCSGFTGGRAIWRPASDASPLLRREVIAGEVSDHFAELRAMAVANARPWREV
;
A
#
# COMPACT_ATOMS: atom_id res chain seq x y z
N MET A 1 -12.39 -19.92 0.85
CA MET A 1 -11.63 -19.03 1.76
C MET A 1 -10.32 -19.72 2.08
N HIS A 2 -9.20 -19.09 1.79
CA HIS A 2 -7.89 -19.61 2.16
C HIS A 2 -7.76 -19.54 3.69
N ALA A 3 -7.43 -20.67 4.36
CA ALA A 3 -7.35 -20.69 5.80
C ALA A 3 -6.14 -19.88 6.28
N MET A 4 -6.38 -18.75 6.91
CA MET A 4 -5.35 -17.90 7.46
C MET A 4 -4.72 -18.54 8.69
N THR A 5 -3.39 -18.70 8.70
CA THR A 5 -2.66 -19.27 9.82
C THR A 5 -2.59 -18.31 11.02
N PRO A 6 -2.38 -18.80 12.25
CA PRO A 6 -2.20 -17.93 13.41
C PRO A 6 -1.06 -16.92 13.27
N GLY A 7 0.05 -17.27 12.58
CA GLY A 7 1.16 -16.35 12.34
C GLY A 7 0.78 -15.20 11.42
N LYS A 8 0.07 -15.50 10.32
CA LYS A 8 -0.48 -14.47 9.42
C LYS A 8 -1.49 -13.57 10.14
N MET A 9 -2.41 -14.15 10.92
CA MET A 9 -3.37 -13.38 11.72
C MET A 9 -2.67 -12.41 12.66
N ARG A 10 -1.63 -12.88 13.38
CA ARG A 10 -0.83 -12.04 14.26
C ARG A 10 -0.11 -10.92 13.49
N GLY A 11 0.39 -11.22 12.30
CA GLY A 11 1.00 -10.22 11.41
C GLY A 11 0.01 -9.11 11.05
N LEU A 12 -1.22 -9.47 10.65
CA LEU A 12 -2.27 -8.49 10.33
C LEU A 12 -2.76 -7.72 11.56
N ASP A 13 -2.90 -8.36 12.72
CA ASP A 13 -3.22 -7.67 13.97
C ASP A 13 -2.16 -6.62 14.34
N THR A 14 -0.87 -6.93 14.11
CA THR A 14 0.22 -5.98 14.35
C THR A 14 0.18 -4.77 13.40
N LEU A 15 -0.43 -4.94 12.22
CA LEU A 15 -0.59 -3.89 11.20
C LEU A 15 -1.92 -3.15 11.30
N ALA A 16 -2.83 -3.59 12.15
CA ALA A 16 -4.14 -2.98 12.35
C ALA A 16 -4.18 -2.13 13.63
N THR A 17 -5.13 -1.22 13.70
CA THR A 17 -5.48 -0.53 14.95
C THR A 17 -6.16 -1.50 15.93
N ASN A 18 -6.36 -1.08 17.16
CA ASN A 18 -7.12 -1.87 18.15
C ASN A 18 -8.56 -2.16 17.69
N ASP A 19 -9.10 -1.35 16.78
CA ASP A 19 -10.43 -1.53 16.18
C ASP A 19 -10.39 -2.46 14.96
N GLY A 20 -9.22 -3.02 14.61
CA GLY A 20 -9.06 -3.98 13.52
C GLY A 20 -9.03 -3.36 12.12
N VAL A 21 -8.78 -2.07 11.98
CA VAL A 21 -8.71 -1.38 10.68
C VAL A 21 -7.27 -0.98 10.34
N PHE A 22 -6.96 -0.96 9.04
CA PHE A 22 -5.61 -0.63 8.57
C PHE A 22 -5.45 0.88 8.33
N THR A 23 -4.47 1.47 8.99
CA THR A 23 -4.06 2.87 8.76
C THR A 23 -2.56 2.92 8.51
N ILE A 24 -2.16 2.54 7.29
CA ILE A 24 -0.77 2.28 6.93
C ILE A 24 -0.14 3.51 6.28
N LEU A 25 1.03 3.92 6.78
CA LEU A 25 1.88 4.90 6.12
C LEU A 25 2.71 4.21 5.03
N ALA A 26 2.43 4.50 3.75
CA ALA A 26 3.15 3.91 2.62
C ALA A 26 4.32 4.82 2.19
N ILE A 27 5.54 4.35 2.39
CA ILE A 27 6.79 5.02 1.99
C ILE A 27 7.78 4.08 1.29
N ASP A 28 7.28 2.99 0.72
CA ASP A 28 8.03 2.05 -0.12
C ASP A 28 8.39 2.60 -1.52
N HIS A 29 8.00 3.84 -1.80
CA HIS A 29 8.31 4.55 -3.04
C HIS A 29 9.83 4.73 -3.20
N ARG A 30 10.36 4.47 -4.41
CA ARG A 30 11.77 4.60 -4.79
C ARG A 30 11.90 5.57 -5.97
N ASP A 31 11.79 5.11 -7.21
CA ASP A 31 11.84 5.97 -8.41
C ASP A 31 10.77 7.07 -8.38
N SER A 32 9.56 6.75 -7.95
CA SER A 32 8.47 7.71 -7.84
C SER A 32 8.66 8.74 -6.72
N LEU A 33 9.44 8.43 -5.66
CA LEU A 33 9.87 9.41 -4.67
C LEU A 33 11.00 10.28 -5.21
N LYS A 34 11.99 9.67 -5.86
CA LYS A 34 13.10 10.40 -6.49
C LYS A 34 12.62 11.44 -7.50
N ALA A 35 11.56 11.12 -8.25
CA ALA A 35 10.95 12.01 -9.23
C ALA A 35 10.25 13.25 -8.64
N VAL A 36 9.92 13.26 -7.34
CA VAL A 36 9.25 14.39 -6.66
C VAL A 36 10.15 15.11 -5.65
N LEU A 37 11.34 14.59 -5.38
CA LEU A 37 12.35 15.28 -4.58
C LEU A 37 13.08 16.31 -5.47
N PRO A 38 13.76 17.31 -4.87
CA PRO A 38 14.56 18.29 -5.64
C PRO A 38 15.57 17.62 -6.58
N ASP A 39 15.81 18.25 -7.72
CA ASP A 39 16.80 17.79 -8.70
C ASP A 39 18.16 17.52 -8.05
N GLY A 40 18.75 16.36 -8.34
CA GLY A 40 20.02 15.94 -7.77
C GLY A 40 19.92 15.28 -6.39
N ALA A 41 18.73 14.98 -5.90
CA ALA A 41 18.56 14.21 -4.68
C ALA A 41 19.32 12.88 -4.75
N THR A 42 20.12 12.60 -3.73
CA THR A 42 20.94 11.40 -3.60
C THR A 42 20.14 10.28 -2.88
N ASP A 43 20.65 9.07 -2.92
CA ASP A 43 20.09 7.94 -2.17
C ASP A 43 20.05 8.22 -0.66
N ALA A 44 21.05 8.95 -0.14
CA ALA A 44 21.06 9.40 1.25
C ALA A 44 19.93 10.42 1.56
N ASP A 45 19.55 11.27 0.61
CA ASP A 45 18.43 12.19 0.77
C ASP A 45 17.09 11.45 0.78
N ILE A 46 16.97 10.38 -0.02
CA ILE A 46 15.79 9.48 -0.01
C ILE A 46 15.68 8.77 1.35
N ALA A 47 16.76 8.16 1.83
CA ALA A 47 16.79 7.48 3.12
C ALA A 47 16.45 8.44 4.27
N LYS A 48 17.04 9.64 4.27
CA LYS A 48 16.76 10.69 5.25
C LYS A 48 15.31 11.15 5.21
N PHE A 49 14.73 11.35 4.02
CA PHE A 49 13.33 11.72 3.88
C PHE A 49 12.40 10.69 4.53
N LYS A 50 12.66 9.40 4.28
CA LYS A 50 11.90 8.30 4.87
C LYS A 50 12.04 8.23 6.38
N ASP A 51 13.27 8.37 6.91
CA ASP A 51 13.53 8.41 8.34
C ASP A 51 12.78 9.58 9.03
N GLU A 52 12.79 10.77 8.43
CA GLU A 52 12.06 11.94 8.94
C GLU A 52 10.56 11.73 8.96
N LEU A 53 9.97 11.12 7.93
CA LEU A 53 8.54 10.78 7.88
C LEU A 53 8.16 9.76 8.96
N ILE A 54 8.95 8.69 9.13
CA ILE A 54 8.65 7.66 10.14
C ILE A 54 8.69 8.25 11.53
N ARG A 55 9.71 9.07 11.84
CA ARG A 55 9.81 9.75 13.15
C ARG A 55 8.66 10.71 13.41
N GLY A 56 8.14 11.36 12.38
CA GLY A 56 7.07 12.35 12.53
C GLY A 56 5.67 11.76 12.61
N VAL A 57 5.38 10.72 11.84
CA VAL A 57 4.01 10.17 11.74
C VAL A 57 3.92 8.65 11.91
N GLY A 58 5.04 7.94 12.00
CA GLY A 58 5.05 6.47 12.09
C GLY A 58 4.30 5.93 13.31
N GLU A 59 4.36 6.60 14.46
CA GLU A 59 3.64 6.18 15.67
C GLU A 59 2.13 6.40 15.58
N GLN A 60 1.66 7.25 14.69
CA GLN A 60 0.23 7.43 14.44
C GLN A 60 -0.33 6.34 13.52
N ALA A 61 0.53 5.74 12.70
CA ALA A 61 0.15 4.66 11.81
C ALA A 61 -0.03 3.35 12.57
N SER A 62 -0.97 2.51 12.13
CA SER A 62 -1.06 1.14 12.63
C SER A 62 0.08 0.27 12.11
N GLY A 63 0.70 0.66 10.99
CA GLY A 63 1.88 0.05 10.43
C GLY A 63 2.50 0.91 9.34
N VAL A 64 3.70 0.55 8.90
CA VAL A 64 4.46 1.28 7.87
C VAL A 64 4.80 0.33 6.73
N MET A 65 4.68 0.80 5.48
CA MET A 65 5.10 0.04 4.29
C MET A 65 6.46 0.54 3.84
N LEU A 66 7.44 -0.36 3.81
CA LEU A 66 8.86 -0.09 3.62
C LEU A 66 9.45 -0.93 2.48
N GLU A 67 10.65 -0.57 2.06
CA GLU A 67 11.45 -1.33 1.08
C GLU A 67 12.92 -1.43 1.56
N PRO A 68 13.71 -2.40 1.04
CA PRO A 68 15.04 -2.68 1.59
C PRO A 68 16.15 -1.74 1.12
N GLU A 69 15.98 -0.98 0.03
CA GLU A 69 17.09 -0.23 -0.59
C GLU A 69 17.40 1.07 0.16
N PHE A 70 16.38 1.81 0.59
CA PHE A 70 16.56 3.15 1.19
C PHE A 70 15.92 3.27 2.59
N SER A 71 15.17 2.26 3.04
CA SER A 71 14.46 2.39 4.31
C SER A 71 14.79 1.30 5.34
N LEU A 72 14.55 0.02 5.05
CA LEU A 72 14.47 -1.02 6.10
C LEU A 72 15.71 -1.14 7.01
N PRO A 73 16.97 -1.29 6.54
CA PRO A 73 18.09 -1.38 7.47
C PRO A 73 18.25 -0.10 8.27
N HIS A 74 18.18 1.04 7.58
CA HIS A 74 18.45 2.36 8.16
C HIS A 74 17.45 2.72 9.27
N VAL A 75 16.13 2.55 9.02
CA VAL A 75 15.09 2.97 10.00
C VAL A 75 15.07 2.08 11.26
N ILE A 76 15.52 0.82 11.13
CA ILE A 76 15.69 -0.08 12.27
C ILE A 76 16.95 0.31 13.07
N GLU A 77 18.09 0.47 12.40
CA GLU A 77 19.37 0.81 13.02
C GLU A 77 19.37 2.19 13.68
N SER A 78 18.71 3.16 13.06
CA SER A 78 18.57 4.53 13.60
C SER A 78 17.52 4.64 14.72
N GLY A 79 16.72 3.59 14.95
CA GLY A 79 15.58 3.63 15.88
C GLY A 79 14.47 4.58 15.45
N ALA A 80 14.34 4.89 14.15
CA ALA A 80 13.22 5.66 13.62
C ALA A 80 11.92 4.84 13.67
N LEU A 81 12.01 3.55 13.30
CA LEU A 81 10.90 2.61 13.46
C LEU A 81 10.89 2.06 14.88
N SER A 82 9.79 2.26 15.59
CA SER A 82 9.62 1.71 16.95
C SER A 82 9.61 0.17 16.89
N GLY A 83 10.24 -0.49 17.85
CA GLY A 83 10.22 -1.94 17.98
C GLY A 83 8.81 -2.55 18.20
N THR A 84 7.80 -1.73 18.49
CA THR A 84 6.39 -2.14 18.62
C THR A 84 5.57 -1.89 17.37
N SER A 85 6.11 -1.15 16.39
CA SER A 85 5.42 -0.85 15.13
C SER A 85 5.52 -2.01 14.16
N GLY A 86 4.37 -2.47 13.65
CA GLY A 86 4.33 -3.40 12.54
C GLY A 86 4.80 -2.75 11.24
N PHE A 87 5.42 -3.54 10.35
CA PHE A 87 5.73 -3.06 9.00
C PHE A 87 5.48 -4.12 7.93
N MET A 88 5.19 -3.64 6.72
CA MET A 88 5.12 -4.43 5.50
C MET A 88 6.39 -4.20 4.68
N ALA A 89 6.97 -5.26 4.13
CA ALA A 89 8.16 -5.18 3.29
C ALA A 89 7.82 -5.41 1.81
N ALA A 90 8.17 -4.44 0.96
CA ALA A 90 8.04 -4.58 -0.49
C ALA A 90 9.06 -5.62 -1.02
N LEU A 91 8.61 -6.48 -1.92
CA LEU A 91 9.43 -7.55 -2.51
C LEU A 91 9.85 -7.27 -3.94
N GLU A 92 9.09 -6.45 -4.67
CA GLU A 92 9.28 -6.19 -6.09
C GLU A 92 10.52 -5.33 -6.38
N ALA A 93 11.17 -5.61 -7.52
CA ALA A 93 12.17 -4.74 -8.12
C ALA A 93 11.52 -3.49 -8.72
N GLN A 94 12.31 -2.43 -8.93
CA GLN A 94 11.91 -1.25 -9.69
C GLN A 94 12.00 -1.49 -11.20
N GLY A 95 11.61 -0.51 -12.00
CA GLY A 95 11.63 -0.55 -13.47
C GLY A 95 10.25 -0.57 -14.10
N TYR A 96 9.22 -1.05 -13.41
CA TYR A 96 7.84 -1.06 -13.89
C TYR A 96 7.27 0.34 -14.24
N MET A 97 7.86 1.40 -13.75
CA MET A 97 7.50 2.78 -14.12
C MET A 97 7.96 3.16 -15.55
N GLN A 98 8.94 2.45 -16.11
CA GLN A 98 9.48 2.72 -17.46
C GLN A 98 8.72 1.93 -18.52
N ASP A 99 8.55 0.64 -18.31
CA ASP A 99 7.68 -0.22 -19.11
C ASP A 99 6.95 -1.23 -18.21
N PRO A 100 5.73 -0.89 -17.77
CA PRO A 100 4.96 -1.75 -16.87
C PRO A 100 4.50 -3.06 -17.52
N TRP A 101 4.66 -3.19 -18.85
CA TRP A 101 4.14 -4.33 -19.62
C TRP A 101 5.22 -5.25 -20.18
N GLU A 102 6.50 -4.97 -19.94
CA GLU A 102 7.63 -5.76 -20.47
C GLU A 102 7.79 -7.14 -19.81
N GLY A 103 6.81 -7.65 -19.16
CA GLY A 103 6.84 -8.98 -18.55
C GLY A 103 6.29 -8.99 -17.13
N PRO A 104 6.35 -10.13 -16.45
CA PRO A 104 5.85 -10.23 -15.10
C PRO A 104 6.73 -9.46 -14.12
N THR A 105 6.11 -9.05 -13.00
CA THR A 105 6.85 -8.46 -11.87
C THR A 105 7.99 -9.36 -11.43
N THR A 106 9.17 -8.76 -11.29
CA THR A 106 10.37 -9.43 -10.78
C THR A 106 10.61 -9.06 -9.32
N MET A 107 11.17 -10.01 -8.56
CA MET A 107 11.60 -9.73 -7.19
C MET A 107 12.91 -8.95 -7.20
N LEU A 108 13.11 -8.13 -6.17
CA LEU A 108 14.36 -7.41 -5.99
C LEU A 108 15.51 -8.41 -5.78
N GLU A 109 16.59 -8.24 -6.54
CA GLU A 109 17.78 -9.10 -6.43
C GLU A 109 18.39 -9.02 -5.02
N GLY A 110 18.72 -10.18 -4.46
CA GLY A 110 19.29 -10.27 -3.10
C GLY A 110 18.29 -10.03 -1.97
N TRP A 111 16.99 -9.91 -2.26
CA TRP A 111 15.93 -9.72 -1.29
C TRP A 111 14.77 -10.70 -1.50
N SER A 112 14.23 -11.23 -0.42
CA SER A 112 13.17 -12.23 -0.45
C SER A 112 12.18 -12.08 0.70
N ALA A 113 11.05 -12.80 0.62
CA ALA A 113 10.09 -12.88 1.73
C ALA A 113 10.72 -13.47 3.01
N LEU A 114 11.72 -14.36 2.86
CA LEU A 114 12.47 -14.87 4.02
C LEU A 114 13.32 -13.78 4.67
N ASP A 115 13.94 -12.91 3.88
CA ASP A 115 14.73 -11.80 4.41
C ASP A 115 13.80 -10.78 5.08
N ALA A 116 12.67 -10.45 4.47
CA ALA A 116 11.63 -9.64 5.10
C ALA A 116 11.21 -10.21 6.47
N LYS A 117 10.95 -11.52 6.54
CA LYS A 117 10.62 -12.21 7.79
C LYS A 117 11.74 -12.12 8.83
N LYS A 118 13.01 -12.28 8.43
CA LYS A 118 14.17 -12.14 9.33
C LYS A 118 14.35 -10.72 9.87
N PHE A 119 13.97 -9.72 9.08
CA PHE A 119 13.92 -8.32 9.53
C PHE A 119 12.76 -8.03 10.50
N GLY A 120 11.83 -8.98 10.65
CA GLY A 120 10.68 -8.84 11.54
C GLY A 120 9.42 -8.27 10.86
N ALA A 121 9.34 -8.32 9.53
CA ALA A 121 8.15 -7.89 8.80
C ALA A 121 6.90 -8.64 9.27
N SER A 122 5.82 -7.91 9.45
CA SER A 122 4.48 -8.44 9.77
C SER A 122 3.77 -8.96 8.52
N ALA A 123 4.09 -8.39 7.34
CA ALA A 123 3.61 -8.83 6.04
C ALA A 123 4.63 -8.57 4.94
N ALA A 124 4.56 -9.36 3.86
CA ALA A 124 5.16 -9.04 2.58
C ALA A 124 4.17 -8.24 1.72
N LYS A 125 4.68 -7.35 0.87
CA LYS A 125 3.90 -6.62 -0.13
C LYS A 125 4.46 -6.86 -1.51
N LEU A 126 3.60 -7.01 -2.50
CA LEU A 126 3.97 -7.13 -3.90
C LEU A 126 3.13 -6.17 -4.74
N LEU A 127 3.79 -5.20 -5.40
CA LEU A 127 3.18 -4.41 -6.44
C LEU A 127 3.34 -5.12 -7.79
N LEU A 128 2.28 -5.13 -8.57
CA LEU A 128 2.34 -5.61 -9.95
C LEU A 128 1.56 -4.70 -10.90
N PRO A 129 2.14 -4.36 -12.07
CA PRO A 129 1.38 -3.84 -13.17
C PRO A 129 0.31 -4.87 -13.56
N TYR A 130 -0.96 -4.45 -13.61
CA TYR A 130 -2.05 -5.38 -13.89
C TYR A 130 -3.12 -4.73 -14.77
N ALA A 131 -3.44 -5.39 -15.87
CA ALA A 131 -4.49 -4.99 -16.78
C ALA A 131 -5.28 -6.27 -17.18
N PRO A 132 -6.53 -6.39 -16.72
CA PRO A 132 -7.35 -7.62 -16.93
C PRO A 132 -7.50 -8.03 -18.38
N GLU A 133 -7.52 -7.08 -19.30
CA GLU A 133 -7.65 -7.29 -20.76
C GLU A 133 -6.36 -7.80 -21.42
N ARG A 134 -5.20 -7.68 -20.77
CA ARG A 134 -3.90 -8.20 -21.22
C ARG A 134 -3.72 -9.65 -20.76
N LEU A 135 -4.49 -10.57 -21.34
CA LEU A 135 -4.69 -11.92 -20.83
C LEU A 135 -3.39 -12.68 -20.52
N ASP A 136 -2.44 -12.68 -21.46
CA ASP A 136 -1.15 -13.40 -21.26
C ASP A 136 -0.31 -12.78 -20.14
N HIS A 137 -0.27 -11.44 -20.06
CA HIS A 137 0.44 -10.73 -18.99
C HIS A 137 -0.27 -10.95 -17.64
N ALA A 138 -1.59 -10.83 -17.60
CA ALA A 138 -2.38 -11.07 -16.40
C ALA A 138 -2.20 -12.49 -15.85
N GLU A 139 -2.10 -13.51 -16.73
CA GLU A 139 -1.83 -14.88 -16.33
C GLU A 139 -0.43 -15.04 -15.73
N GLN A 140 0.60 -14.42 -16.33
CA GLN A 140 1.95 -14.41 -15.78
C GLN A 140 1.98 -13.73 -14.40
N GLN A 141 1.30 -12.60 -14.24
CA GLN A 141 1.20 -11.91 -12.96
C GLN A 141 0.47 -12.74 -11.89
N ARG A 142 -0.63 -13.41 -12.23
CA ARG A 142 -1.33 -14.33 -11.30
C ARG A 142 -0.41 -15.48 -10.86
N LYS A 143 0.44 -15.99 -11.76
CA LYS A 143 1.44 -16.99 -11.39
C LYS A 143 2.45 -16.44 -10.39
N VAL A 144 2.99 -15.24 -10.60
CA VAL A 144 3.90 -14.57 -9.65
C VAL A 144 3.24 -14.41 -8.29
N VAL A 145 1.98 -13.97 -8.24
CA VAL A 145 1.22 -13.85 -6.99
C VAL A 145 1.07 -15.21 -6.30
N SER A 146 0.67 -16.25 -7.04
CA SER A 146 0.48 -17.59 -6.48
C SER A 146 1.77 -18.19 -5.92
N ASP A 147 2.87 -18.07 -6.66
CA ASP A 147 4.20 -18.56 -6.24
C ASP A 147 4.66 -17.81 -4.97
N THR A 148 4.52 -16.49 -4.93
CA THR A 148 4.88 -15.67 -3.78
C THR A 148 4.00 -15.96 -2.56
N ALA A 149 2.71 -16.15 -2.76
CA ALA A 149 1.78 -16.52 -1.69
C ALA A 149 2.15 -17.87 -1.06
N GLY A 150 2.60 -18.85 -1.87
CA GLY A 150 3.11 -20.13 -1.37
C GLY A 150 4.32 -19.94 -0.44
N ILE A 151 5.29 -19.13 -0.87
CA ILE A 151 6.46 -18.80 -0.03
C ILE A 151 6.04 -18.09 1.27
N CYS A 152 5.13 -17.14 1.18
CA CYS A 152 4.63 -16.42 2.36
C CYS A 152 3.87 -17.35 3.32
N ALA A 153 3.13 -18.34 2.79
CA ALA A 153 2.44 -19.33 3.60
C ALA A 153 3.42 -20.22 4.38
N ASP A 154 4.49 -20.68 3.72
CA ASP A 154 5.54 -21.50 4.37
C ASP A 154 6.28 -20.73 5.48
N LEU A 155 6.33 -19.41 5.38
CA LEU A 155 6.96 -18.50 6.35
C LEU A 155 6.01 -17.98 7.43
N ASP A 156 4.73 -18.34 7.39
CA ASP A 156 3.73 -17.73 8.27
C ASP A 156 3.74 -16.19 8.19
N LEU A 157 3.93 -15.64 6.98
CA LEU A 157 4.02 -14.21 6.70
C LEU A 157 2.76 -13.77 5.95
N ALA A 158 2.05 -12.77 6.46
CA ALA A 158 0.90 -12.22 5.75
C ALA A 158 1.32 -11.63 4.40
N PHE A 159 0.44 -11.66 3.41
CA PHE A 159 0.75 -11.25 2.04
C PHE A 159 -0.27 -10.27 1.49
N LEU A 160 0.20 -9.07 1.17
CA LEU A 160 -0.56 -8.00 0.54
C LEU A 160 -0.16 -7.88 -0.94
N VAL A 161 -1.16 -7.78 -1.81
CA VAL A 161 -0.95 -7.57 -3.26
C VAL A 161 -1.52 -6.23 -3.67
N GLU A 162 -0.73 -5.48 -4.44
CA GLU A 162 -1.03 -4.16 -4.98
C GLU A 162 -1.05 -4.18 -6.52
N PRO A 163 -2.18 -4.53 -7.17
CA PRO A 163 -2.31 -4.40 -8.61
C PRO A 163 -2.50 -2.92 -8.99
N VAL A 164 -1.76 -2.46 -10.00
CA VAL A 164 -1.84 -1.09 -10.53
C VAL A 164 -2.03 -1.13 -12.03
N ALA A 165 -3.09 -0.48 -12.51
CA ALA A 165 -3.40 -0.39 -13.93
C ALA A 165 -2.76 0.87 -14.55
N PHE A 166 -1.49 0.76 -14.94
CA PHE A 166 -0.75 1.85 -15.54
C PHE A 166 -1.35 2.30 -16.87
N GLY A 167 -1.49 3.62 -17.08
CA GLY A 167 -1.97 4.21 -18.31
C GLY A 167 -3.46 4.00 -18.62
N MET A 168 -4.23 3.56 -17.63
CA MET A 168 -5.68 3.40 -17.73
C MET A 168 -6.37 4.77 -17.84
N ASN A 169 -7.41 4.85 -18.70
CA ASN A 169 -8.28 6.02 -18.73
C ASN A 169 -9.18 6.04 -17.50
N ASP A 170 -9.47 7.22 -16.98
CA ASP A 170 -10.30 7.37 -15.78
C ASP A 170 -11.73 6.84 -15.97
N ALA A 171 -12.31 7.00 -17.18
CA ALA A 171 -13.65 6.46 -17.50
C ALA A 171 -13.71 4.92 -17.49
N ASP A 172 -12.59 4.24 -17.76
CA ASP A 172 -12.51 2.77 -17.76
C ASP A 172 -12.23 2.21 -16.36
N ARG A 173 -11.84 3.07 -15.42
CA ARG A 173 -11.39 2.70 -14.06
C ARG A 173 -12.37 1.79 -13.31
N PRO A 174 -13.70 2.07 -13.26
CA PRO A 174 -14.63 1.22 -12.51
C PRO A 174 -14.61 -0.23 -13.01
N ALA A 175 -14.60 -0.43 -14.33
CA ALA A 175 -14.58 -1.76 -14.94
C ALA A 175 -13.23 -2.45 -14.72
N VAL A 176 -12.13 -1.76 -14.96
CA VAL A 176 -10.77 -2.32 -14.87
C VAL A 176 -10.42 -2.71 -13.42
N VAL A 177 -10.74 -1.87 -12.43
CA VAL A 177 -10.47 -2.20 -11.02
C VAL A 177 -11.34 -3.37 -10.57
N LEU A 178 -12.64 -3.38 -10.92
CA LEU A 178 -13.53 -4.48 -10.57
C LEU A 178 -13.10 -5.81 -11.21
N ASP A 179 -12.72 -5.81 -12.48
CA ASP A 179 -12.26 -7.02 -13.16
C ASP A 179 -10.89 -7.49 -12.63
N THR A 180 -10.02 -6.57 -12.24
CA THR A 180 -8.77 -6.88 -11.52
C THR A 180 -9.07 -7.62 -10.20
N VAL A 181 -9.98 -7.10 -9.39
CA VAL A 181 -10.39 -7.75 -8.14
C VAL A 181 -10.95 -9.15 -8.41
N ARG A 182 -11.86 -9.30 -9.38
CA ARG A 182 -12.44 -10.61 -9.77
C ARG A 182 -11.38 -11.64 -10.19
N GLN A 183 -10.34 -11.21 -10.90
CA GLN A 183 -9.27 -12.11 -11.34
C GLN A 183 -8.27 -12.47 -10.23
N LEU A 184 -8.15 -11.67 -9.19
CA LEU A 184 -7.19 -11.88 -8.10
C LEU A 184 -7.81 -12.45 -6.82
N THR A 185 -9.12 -12.27 -6.60
CA THR A 185 -9.76 -12.61 -5.32
C THR A 185 -9.72 -14.10 -4.96
N ASP A 186 -9.58 -15.00 -5.93
CA ASP A 186 -9.45 -16.45 -5.70
C ASP A 186 -8.01 -16.89 -5.39
N LEU A 187 -7.02 -16.01 -5.54
CA LEU A 187 -5.63 -16.29 -5.19
C LEU A 187 -5.42 -16.21 -3.67
N PRO A 188 -4.41 -16.91 -3.12
CA PRO A 188 -4.17 -16.96 -1.68
C PRO A 188 -3.50 -15.68 -1.15
N ILE A 189 -4.17 -14.55 -1.36
CA ILE A 189 -3.81 -13.21 -0.92
C ILE A 189 -4.51 -12.94 0.42
N ASP A 190 -3.84 -12.32 1.37
CA ASP A 190 -4.42 -12.01 2.68
C ASP A 190 -5.04 -10.61 2.73
N VAL A 191 -4.51 -9.64 1.94
CA VAL A 191 -5.04 -8.28 1.80
C VAL A 191 -4.87 -7.81 0.36
N LEU A 192 -5.90 -7.20 -0.22
CA LEU A 192 -5.81 -6.49 -1.50
C LEU A 192 -5.67 -4.98 -1.28
N LYS A 193 -4.62 -4.38 -1.88
CA LYS A 193 -4.42 -2.93 -1.93
C LYS A 193 -4.76 -2.45 -3.33
N ILE A 194 -5.86 -1.73 -3.49
CA ILE A 194 -6.41 -1.36 -4.79
C ILE A 194 -6.43 0.15 -5.02
N GLU A 195 -6.48 0.53 -6.29
CA GLU A 195 -6.80 1.89 -6.72
C GLU A 195 -8.28 2.18 -6.45
N PHE A 196 -8.62 3.48 -6.29
CA PHE A 196 -10.02 3.87 -6.13
C PHE A 196 -10.83 3.44 -7.37
N PRO A 197 -11.93 2.68 -7.19
CA PRO A 197 -12.67 2.10 -8.31
C PRO A 197 -13.60 3.07 -9.03
N GLY A 198 -13.89 4.25 -8.43
CA GLY A 198 -14.80 5.22 -9.02
C GLY A 198 -14.15 6.06 -10.13
N ASP A 199 -14.93 6.49 -11.11
CA ASP A 199 -14.51 7.49 -12.09
C ASP A 199 -14.35 8.86 -11.40
N PRO A 200 -13.15 9.48 -11.41
CA PRO A 200 -12.94 10.79 -10.78
C PRO A 200 -13.82 11.91 -11.35
N SER A 201 -14.31 11.77 -12.60
CA SER A 201 -15.17 12.76 -13.26
C SER A 201 -16.66 12.59 -12.93
N ASP A 202 -17.06 11.41 -12.38
CA ASP A 202 -18.44 11.12 -11.98
C ASP A 202 -18.54 10.62 -10.53
N PRO A 203 -18.55 11.51 -9.54
CA PRO A 203 -18.70 11.12 -8.13
C PRO A 203 -20.02 10.43 -7.80
N SER A 204 -21.05 10.53 -8.65
CA SER A 204 -22.36 9.90 -8.39
C SER A 204 -22.29 8.37 -8.46
N GLY A 205 -21.34 7.80 -9.23
CA GLY A 205 -21.12 6.37 -9.36
C GLY A 205 -20.15 5.77 -8.34
N TRP A 206 -19.54 6.56 -7.46
CA TRP A 206 -18.47 6.09 -6.57
C TRP A 206 -18.93 5.02 -5.57
N ALA A 207 -20.10 5.20 -4.97
CA ALA A 207 -20.64 4.26 -4.00
C ALA A 207 -20.91 2.89 -4.66
N ASP A 208 -21.55 2.88 -5.82
CA ASP A 208 -21.86 1.65 -6.56
C ASP A 208 -20.55 0.93 -6.98
N ALA A 209 -19.54 1.67 -7.42
CA ALA A 209 -18.24 1.11 -7.79
C ALA A 209 -17.52 0.46 -6.58
N CYS A 210 -17.53 1.11 -5.42
CA CYS A 210 -16.96 0.57 -4.19
C CYS A 210 -17.74 -0.66 -3.71
N ALA A 211 -19.07 -0.64 -3.73
CA ALA A 211 -19.92 -1.76 -3.35
C ALA A 211 -19.68 -2.97 -4.28
N ALA A 212 -19.56 -2.75 -5.60
CA ALA A 212 -19.26 -3.82 -6.55
C ALA A 212 -17.90 -4.47 -6.31
N VAL A 213 -16.89 -3.69 -5.88
CA VAL A 213 -15.58 -4.20 -5.47
C VAL A 213 -15.72 -5.04 -4.21
N ASP A 214 -16.42 -4.56 -3.20
CA ASP A 214 -16.62 -5.28 -1.94
C ASP A 214 -17.34 -6.62 -2.14
N ASP A 215 -18.40 -6.63 -2.94
CA ASP A 215 -19.14 -7.84 -3.31
C ASP A 215 -18.26 -8.88 -4.04
N ALA A 216 -17.28 -8.43 -4.81
CA ALA A 216 -16.37 -9.30 -5.56
C ALA A 216 -15.16 -9.76 -4.74
N CYS A 217 -14.75 -8.99 -3.73
CA CYS A 217 -13.53 -9.22 -2.96
C CYS A 217 -13.79 -10.17 -1.78
N ARG A 218 -12.98 -11.21 -1.64
CA ARG A 218 -13.08 -12.20 -0.56
C ARG A 218 -12.08 -11.97 0.58
N GLN A 219 -11.20 -11.01 0.39
CA GLN A 219 -10.18 -10.58 1.35
C GLN A 219 -10.51 -9.18 1.84
N PRO A 220 -9.98 -8.77 3.01
CA PRO A 220 -9.92 -7.36 3.35
C PRO A 220 -9.25 -6.57 2.22
N TRP A 221 -9.85 -5.46 1.82
CA TRP A 221 -9.25 -4.57 0.85
C TRP A 221 -8.98 -3.19 1.44
N VAL A 222 -7.90 -2.57 0.99
CA VAL A 222 -7.46 -1.25 1.44
C VAL A 222 -7.22 -0.35 0.23
N LEU A 223 -7.46 0.95 0.40
CA LEU A 223 -7.32 1.91 -0.68
C LEU A 223 -5.92 2.51 -0.71
N LEU A 224 -5.30 2.54 -1.90
CA LEU A 224 -4.08 3.30 -2.16
C LEU A 224 -4.41 4.73 -2.63
N SER A 225 -3.45 5.65 -2.52
CA SER A 225 -3.71 7.08 -2.80
C SER A 225 -3.50 7.51 -4.26
N SER A 226 -2.93 6.69 -5.12
CA SER A 226 -2.60 6.98 -6.54
C SER A 226 -1.92 8.34 -6.81
N GLY A 227 -1.51 9.07 -5.77
CA GLY A 227 -0.90 10.39 -5.89
C GLY A 227 -1.90 11.53 -6.19
N VAL A 228 -3.19 11.34 -5.94
CA VAL A 228 -4.20 12.39 -5.96
C VAL A 228 -3.98 13.40 -4.83
N THR A 229 -4.72 14.52 -4.81
CA THR A 229 -4.63 15.49 -3.70
C THR A 229 -5.15 14.88 -2.40
N PHE A 230 -4.80 15.50 -1.26
CA PHE A 230 -5.29 15.06 0.04
C PHE A 230 -6.82 15.08 0.10
N GLU A 231 -7.44 16.15 -0.37
CA GLU A 231 -8.91 16.33 -0.36
C GLU A 231 -9.61 15.28 -1.22
N GLN A 232 -9.04 14.96 -2.39
CA GLN A 232 -9.57 13.90 -3.25
C GLN A 232 -9.45 12.54 -2.57
N TYR A 233 -8.29 12.23 -1.98
CA TYR A 233 -8.08 10.97 -1.27
C TYR A 233 -9.02 10.82 -0.09
N ARG A 234 -9.19 11.87 0.70
CA ARG A 234 -10.14 11.92 1.81
C ARG A 234 -11.58 11.64 1.36
N ALA A 235 -12.01 12.27 0.27
CA ALA A 235 -13.35 12.05 -0.28
C ALA A 235 -13.53 10.61 -0.77
N GLN A 236 -12.54 10.05 -1.44
CA GLN A 236 -12.51 8.66 -1.91
C GLN A 236 -12.58 7.67 -0.74
N LEU A 237 -11.77 7.90 0.30
CA LEU A 237 -11.74 7.05 1.50
C LEU A 237 -13.09 7.03 2.22
N LYS A 238 -13.75 8.21 2.32
CA LYS A 238 -15.08 8.26 2.94
C LYS A 238 -16.06 7.30 2.25
N VAL A 239 -16.13 7.35 0.93
CA VAL A 239 -17.03 6.48 0.16
C VAL A 239 -16.58 5.01 0.26
N ALA A 240 -15.28 4.73 0.20
CA ALA A 240 -14.74 3.39 0.31
C ALA A 240 -15.06 2.75 1.68
N PHE A 241 -14.92 3.50 2.77
CA PHE A 241 -15.24 2.99 4.12
C PHE A 241 -16.74 2.72 4.28
N ASP A 242 -17.60 3.61 3.76
CA ASP A 242 -19.05 3.41 3.76
C ASP A 242 -19.47 2.15 2.96
N ASN A 243 -18.57 1.58 2.14
CA ASN A 243 -18.80 0.44 1.25
C ASN A 243 -17.79 -0.72 1.46
N GLY A 244 -17.39 -0.98 2.70
CA GLY A 244 -16.72 -2.23 3.09
C GLY A 244 -15.19 -2.23 3.08
N CYS A 245 -14.53 -1.12 2.71
CA CYS A 245 -13.07 -0.98 2.77
C CYS A 245 -12.55 -1.14 4.21
N SER A 246 -11.48 -1.90 4.39
CA SER A 246 -10.90 -2.21 5.71
C SER A 246 -9.80 -1.24 6.16
N GLY A 247 -9.59 -0.16 5.41
CA GLY A 247 -8.59 0.84 5.76
C GLY A 247 -7.88 1.45 4.55
N PHE A 248 -6.72 2.04 4.81
CA PHE A 248 -5.93 2.68 3.77
C PHE A 248 -4.43 2.40 3.88
N THR A 249 -3.76 2.55 2.73
CA THR A 249 -2.31 2.60 2.62
C THR A 249 -1.94 3.93 1.97
N GLY A 250 -1.84 4.97 2.80
CA GLY A 250 -1.66 6.34 2.33
C GLY A 250 -0.19 6.66 2.07
N GLY A 251 0.09 7.13 0.87
CA GLY A 251 1.42 7.56 0.42
C GLY A 251 1.44 9.05 0.09
N ARG A 252 1.72 9.36 -1.17
CA ARG A 252 1.93 10.73 -1.69
C ARG A 252 0.82 11.72 -1.33
N ALA A 253 -0.44 11.31 -1.32
CA ALA A 253 -1.54 12.18 -0.94
C ALA A 253 -1.41 12.72 0.50
N ILE A 254 -0.71 12.02 1.39
CA ILE A 254 -0.48 12.42 2.78
C ILE A 254 0.81 13.22 2.91
N TRP A 255 1.94 12.68 2.39
CA TRP A 255 3.27 13.22 2.67
C TRP A 255 3.82 14.15 1.58
N ARG A 256 3.08 14.43 0.51
CA ARG A 256 3.52 15.34 -0.55
C ARG A 256 3.94 16.72 -0.05
N PRO A 257 3.26 17.36 0.93
CA PRO A 257 3.74 18.62 1.50
C PRO A 257 5.19 18.56 2.00
N ALA A 258 5.61 17.42 2.56
CA ALA A 258 6.98 17.22 3.01
C ALA A 258 7.98 17.08 1.86
N SER A 259 7.59 16.48 0.71
CA SER A 259 8.46 16.39 -0.47
C SER A 259 8.62 17.74 -1.18
N ASP A 260 7.60 18.57 -1.15
CA ASP A 260 7.58 19.90 -1.74
C ASP A 260 8.31 20.94 -0.85
N ALA A 261 8.47 20.63 0.44
CA ALA A 261 9.16 21.51 1.38
C ALA A 261 10.69 21.47 1.21
N SER A 262 11.32 22.62 1.46
CA SER A 262 12.79 22.65 1.55
C SER A 262 13.29 21.74 2.67
N PRO A 263 14.52 21.17 2.59
CA PRO A 263 15.07 20.31 3.61
C PRO A 263 15.11 20.94 5.02
N LEU A 264 15.18 22.27 5.11
CA LEU A 264 15.21 23.01 6.39
C LEU A 264 13.83 23.05 7.06
N LEU A 265 12.75 23.12 6.28
CA LEU A 265 11.37 23.23 6.78
C LEU A 265 10.66 21.88 6.86
N ARG A 266 11.21 20.85 6.24
CA ARG A 266 10.56 19.56 6.09
C ARG A 266 10.06 18.96 7.41
N ARG A 267 10.86 18.99 8.45
CA ARG A 267 10.46 18.45 9.76
C ARG A 267 9.28 19.20 10.38
N GLU A 268 9.25 20.51 10.21
CA GLU A 268 8.11 21.33 10.64
C GLU A 268 6.84 20.97 9.86
N VAL A 269 6.94 20.85 8.54
CA VAL A 269 5.83 20.41 7.68
C VAL A 269 5.35 19.01 8.04
N ILE A 270 6.27 18.09 8.33
CA ILE A 270 5.91 16.73 8.78
C ILE A 270 5.18 16.77 10.12
N ALA A 271 5.68 17.51 11.09
CA ALA A 271 5.08 17.61 12.42
C ALA A 271 3.75 18.38 12.45
N GLY A 272 3.50 19.23 11.45
CA GLY A 272 2.24 19.96 11.25
C GLY A 272 1.35 19.28 10.21
N GLU A 273 1.37 19.79 8.98
CA GLU A 273 0.42 19.44 7.91
C GLU A 273 0.35 17.93 7.62
N VAL A 274 1.50 17.24 7.52
CA VAL A 274 1.50 15.78 7.23
C VAL A 274 0.91 14.99 8.40
N SER A 275 1.27 15.36 9.62
CA SER A 275 0.74 14.76 10.85
C SER A 275 -0.78 14.96 10.97
N ASP A 276 -1.27 16.18 10.68
CA ASP A 276 -2.69 16.51 10.71
C ASP A 276 -3.46 15.72 9.64
N HIS A 277 -2.93 15.63 8.41
CA HIS A 277 -3.48 14.81 7.35
C HIS A 277 -3.62 13.34 7.76
N PHE A 278 -2.56 12.78 8.34
CA PHE A 278 -2.59 11.38 8.76
C PHE A 278 -3.58 11.15 9.90
N ALA A 279 -3.60 12.04 10.91
CA ALA A 279 -4.50 11.96 12.05
C ALA A 279 -5.97 12.03 11.62
N GLU A 280 -6.32 12.92 10.67
CA GLU A 280 -7.68 13.04 10.12
C GLU A 280 -8.12 11.74 9.45
N LEU A 281 -7.30 11.20 8.52
CA LEU A 281 -7.63 9.96 7.82
C LEU A 281 -7.71 8.75 8.77
N ARG A 282 -6.82 8.69 9.76
CA ARG A 282 -6.86 7.65 10.79
C ARG A 282 -8.16 7.71 11.61
N ALA A 283 -8.55 8.90 12.07
CA ALA A 283 -9.79 9.06 12.81
C ALA A 283 -11.01 8.64 11.97
N MET A 284 -11.04 9.01 10.69
CA MET A 284 -12.09 8.62 9.76
C MET A 284 -12.13 7.09 9.52
N ALA A 285 -10.98 6.45 9.39
CA ALA A 285 -10.89 4.98 9.22
C ALA A 285 -11.39 4.25 10.48
N VAL A 286 -10.93 4.65 11.66
CA VAL A 286 -11.36 4.04 12.94
C VAL A 286 -12.88 4.17 13.14
N ALA A 287 -13.48 5.25 12.68
CA ALA A 287 -14.91 5.49 12.84
C ALA A 287 -15.80 4.74 11.82
N ASN A 288 -15.27 4.42 10.61
CA ASN A 288 -16.15 4.02 9.50
C ASN A 288 -15.66 2.79 8.71
N ALA A 289 -14.36 2.44 8.77
CA ALA A 289 -13.84 1.31 7.99
C ALA A 289 -14.26 -0.03 8.63
N ARG A 290 -14.44 -1.06 7.80
CA ARG A 290 -14.77 -2.41 8.27
C ARG A 290 -13.54 -3.09 8.87
N PRO A 291 -13.60 -3.62 10.10
CA PRO A 291 -12.52 -4.42 10.68
C PRO A 291 -12.16 -5.60 9.77
N TRP A 292 -10.86 -5.85 9.58
CA TRP A 292 -10.40 -6.88 8.64
C TRP A 292 -10.84 -8.30 9.00
N ARG A 293 -11.18 -8.55 10.29
CA ARG A 293 -11.68 -9.85 10.78
C ARG A 293 -13.18 -10.07 10.49
N GLU A 294 -13.87 -9.06 9.98
CA GLU A 294 -15.30 -9.10 9.67
C GLU A 294 -15.58 -9.31 8.18
N VAL A 295 -14.54 -9.56 7.39
CA VAL A 295 -14.61 -9.85 5.95
C VAL A 295 -14.81 -11.33 5.69
#